data_a198b4fcc2a95bd9360ffbde5f33b6cd
#
_entry.id   a198b4fcc2a95bd9360ffbde5f33b6cd
#
_cell.length_a   1.000
_cell.length_b   1.000
_cell.length_c   1.000
_cell.angle_alpha   90.00
_cell.angle_beta   90.00
_cell.angle_gamma   90.00
#
_symmetry.space_group_name_H-M   'P 1'
#
loop_
_entity.id
_entity.type
_entity.pdbx_description
1 polymer ?
#
loop_
_entity_poly.entity_id
_entity_poly.type
_entity_poly.pdbx_seq_one_letter_code
_entity_poly.pdbx_strand_id
1 'polypeptide(L)'
;MQKSIPFLFMRGGSSRGPFFQRKNLPAGRDELSKVLIAALGSGHPLNIDGIGGGNAVTTKVAILSQSPDPEVDIDYLFAQVSVLDSLVDYKPTCGNMLTAVGPAAIEMGLMPANETLTTVRVRAVNTGANILVKVHTHNGQVIYDGNARIDGVPGSAAPVEMQFL
;
A
#
# COMPACT_ATOMS: atom_id res chain seq x y z
N MET A 1 -21.59 9.28 -13.51
CA MET A 1 -20.69 10.43 -13.26
C MET A 1 -19.33 9.90 -12.84
N GLN A 2 -18.25 10.32 -13.47
CA GLN A 2 -16.89 9.95 -13.09
C GLN A 2 -16.50 10.65 -11.78
N LYS A 3 -15.71 9.98 -10.96
CA LYS A 3 -15.18 10.51 -9.70
C LYS A 3 -13.65 10.35 -9.70
N SER A 4 -12.94 11.43 -9.41
CA SER A 4 -11.49 11.41 -9.23
C SER A 4 -11.17 11.01 -7.79
N ILE A 5 -10.26 10.05 -7.62
CA ILE A 5 -9.76 9.60 -6.30
C ILE A 5 -8.23 9.63 -6.37
N PRO A 6 -7.56 10.48 -5.57
CA PRO A 6 -6.10 10.55 -5.57
C PRO A 6 -5.48 9.30 -4.95
N PHE A 7 -4.35 8.86 -5.52
CA PHE A 7 -3.57 7.73 -5.01
C PHE A 7 -2.09 7.87 -5.40
N LEU A 8 -1.23 7.15 -4.68
CA LEU A 8 0.14 6.88 -5.13
C LEU A 8 0.18 5.49 -5.78
N PHE A 9 0.86 5.35 -6.91
CA PHE A 9 1.11 4.05 -7.51
C PHE A 9 2.53 3.61 -7.20
N MET A 10 2.69 2.57 -6.40
CA MET A 10 3.99 2.16 -5.87
C MET A 10 4.21 0.66 -6.01
N ARG A 11 5.48 0.29 -6.16
CA ARG A 11 5.95 -1.06 -5.92
C ARG A 11 6.19 -1.25 -4.42
N GLY A 12 5.75 -2.38 -3.89
CA GLY A 12 6.11 -2.88 -2.57
C GLY A 12 6.67 -4.29 -2.72
N GLY A 13 7.95 -4.52 -2.35
CA GLY A 13 8.59 -5.80 -2.60
C GLY A 13 8.46 -6.23 -4.07
N SER A 14 7.98 -7.43 -4.35
CA SER A 14 7.70 -7.97 -5.69
C SER A 14 6.26 -7.74 -6.16
N SER A 15 5.50 -6.88 -5.49
CA SER A 15 4.13 -6.52 -5.83
C SER A 15 4.01 -5.03 -6.14
N ARG A 16 2.93 -4.62 -6.81
CA ARG A 16 2.62 -3.21 -7.03
C ARG A 16 1.12 -2.94 -7.01
N GLY A 17 0.77 -1.71 -6.74
CA GLY A 17 -0.62 -1.26 -6.78
C GLY A 17 -0.80 0.15 -6.25
N PRO A 18 -2.05 0.64 -6.26
CA PRO A 18 -2.39 1.94 -5.70
C PRO A 18 -2.39 1.91 -4.17
N PHE A 19 -1.89 2.99 -3.60
CA PHE A 19 -1.97 3.34 -2.19
C PHE A 19 -2.96 4.49 -2.06
N PHE A 20 -4.07 4.27 -1.37
CA PHE A 20 -5.12 5.28 -1.14
C PHE A 20 -5.09 5.78 0.29
N GLN A 21 -5.50 7.03 0.50
CA GLN A 21 -5.90 7.49 1.82
C GLN A 21 -7.35 7.05 2.11
N ARG A 22 -7.59 6.50 3.29
CA ARG A 22 -8.89 5.98 3.70
C ARG A 22 -10.01 7.02 3.60
N LYS A 23 -9.72 8.28 3.92
CA LYS A 23 -10.69 9.39 3.87
C LYS A 23 -11.25 9.69 2.47
N ASN A 24 -10.55 9.27 1.41
CA ASN A 24 -10.96 9.50 0.02
C ASN A 24 -11.84 8.38 -0.55
N LEU A 25 -12.08 7.33 0.24
CA LEU A 25 -12.81 6.13 -0.16
C LEU A 25 -14.13 5.98 0.61
N PRO A 26 -15.13 5.26 0.05
CA PRO A 26 -16.37 4.97 0.75
C PRO A 26 -16.14 4.29 2.10
N ALA A 27 -16.95 4.60 3.09
CA ALA A 27 -16.88 3.98 4.42
C ALA A 27 -17.38 2.52 4.42
N GLY A 28 -18.46 2.24 3.68
CA GLY A 28 -19.07 0.92 3.58
C GLY A 28 -18.21 -0.05 2.77
N ARG A 29 -18.15 -1.31 3.22
CA ARG A 29 -17.32 -2.37 2.60
C ARG A 29 -17.75 -2.65 1.16
N ASP A 30 -19.05 -2.73 0.90
CA ASP A 30 -19.58 -3.06 -0.43
C ASP A 30 -19.29 -1.95 -1.44
N GLU A 31 -19.48 -0.69 -1.04
CA GLU A 31 -19.17 0.45 -1.90
C GLU A 31 -17.66 0.61 -2.11
N LEU A 32 -16.85 0.34 -1.09
CA LEU A 32 -15.40 0.27 -1.22
C LEU A 32 -14.99 -0.77 -2.26
N SER A 33 -15.54 -1.99 -2.18
CA SER A 33 -15.25 -3.06 -3.12
C SER A 33 -15.58 -2.68 -4.56
N LYS A 34 -16.74 -2.04 -4.80
CA LYS A 34 -17.11 -1.55 -6.13
C LYS A 34 -16.09 -0.55 -6.69
N VAL A 35 -15.61 0.37 -5.83
CA VAL A 35 -14.59 1.34 -6.22
C VAL A 35 -13.28 0.65 -6.58
N LEU A 36 -12.83 -0.32 -5.77
CA LEU A 36 -11.56 -1.02 -6.01
C LEU A 36 -11.62 -1.90 -7.26
N ILE A 37 -12.75 -2.60 -7.49
CA ILE A 37 -13.00 -3.40 -8.69
C ILE A 37 -12.90 -2.51 -9.93
N ALA A 38 -13.58 -1.37 -9.94
CA ALA A 38 -13.55 -0.44 -11.07
C ALA A 38 -12.15 0.17 -11.26
N ALA A 39 -11.48 0.59 -10.18
CA ALA A 39 -10.15 1.19 -10.25
C ALA A 39 -9.10 0.23 -10.82
N LEU A 40 -9.16 -1.05 -10.43
CA LEU A 40 -8.21 -2.07 -10.90
C LEU A 40 -8.61 -2.68 -12.25
N GLY A 41 -9.85 -2.48 -12.73
CA GLY A 41 -10.36 -3.11 -13.95
C GLY A 41 -10.58 -4.62 -13.81
N SER A 42 -10.99 -5.07 -12.61
CA SER A 42 -11.31 -6.48 -12.32
C SER A 42 -12.47 -6.96 -13.19
N GLY A 43 -12.41 -8.22 -13.63
CA GLY A 43 -13.39 -8.81 -14.54
C GLY A 43 -12.86 -9.00 -15.97
N HIS A 44 -11.62 -8.60 -16.24
CA HIS A 44 -10.96 -8.78 -17.53
C HIS A 44 -9.49 -9.21 -17.34
N PRO A 45 -8.95 -10.18 -18.11
CA PRO A 45 -7.60 -10.71 -17.90
C PRO A 45 -6.48 -9.68 -18.03
N LEU A 46 -6.69 -8.62 -18.80
CA LEU A 46 -5.73 -7.52 -18.97
C LEU A 46 -6.02 -6.33 -18.03
N ASN A 47 -7.11 -6.35 -17.25
CA ASN A 47 -7.59 -5.21 -16.45
C ASN A 47 -7.66 -3.91 -17.27
N ILE A 48 -8.12 -3.97 -18.52
CA ILE A 48 -7.93 -2.97 -19.57
C ILE A 48 -8.58 -1.62 -19.24
N ASP A 49 -9.68 -1.62 -18.48
CA ASP A 49 -10.39 -0.40 -18.06
C ASP A 49 -9.89 0.16 -16.72
N GLY A 50 -8.83 -0.43 -16.17
CA GLY A 50 -8.28 -0.02 -14.87
C GLY A 50 -6.76 0.03 -14.86
N ILE A 51 -6.21 0.24 -13.65
CA ILE A 51 -4.76 0.32 -13.42
C ILE A 51 -4.13 -1.01 -12.99
N GLY A 52 -4.89 -2.09 -12.96
CA GLY A 52 -4.38 -3.43 -12.72
C GLY A 52 -3.45 -3.91 -13.84
N GLY A 53 -2.68 -4.95 -13.57
CA GLY A 53 -1.69 -5.49 -14.50
C GLY A 53 -1.97 -6.93 -14.94
N GLY A 54 -3.20 -7.43 -14.80
CA GLY A 54 -3.58 -8.76 -15.25
C GLY A 54 -2.97 -9.92 -14.44
N ASN A 55 -2.42 -9.66 -13.25
CA ASN A 55 -1.79 -10.65 -12.39
C ASN A 55 -2.05 -10.33 -10.92
N ALA A 56 -2.12 -11.34 -10.06
CA ALA A 56 -2.37 -11.17 -8.63
C ALA A 56 -1.34 -10.28 -7.90
N VAL A 57 -0.10 -10.23 -8.36
CA VAL A 57 0.93 -9.34 -7.77
C VAL A 57 0.81 -7.89 -8.26
N THR A 58 -0.03 -7.62 -9.25
CA THR A 58 -0.28 -6.30 -9.83
C THR A 58 -1.72 -5.80 -9.65
N THR A 59 -2.54 -6.51 -8.87
CA THR A 59 -3.92 -6.11 -8.50
C THR A 59 -4.10 -6.00 -6.99
N LYS A 60 -3.07 -5.55 -6.31
CA LYS A 60 -3.05 -5.31 -4.85
C LYS A 60 -3.33 -3.86 -4.54
N VAL A 61 -3.98 -3.61 -3.41
CA VAL A 61 -4.34 -2.26 -2.94
C VAL A 61 -3.92 -2.11 -1.49
N ALA A 62 -3.33 -0.97 -1.18
CA ALA A 62 -3.08 -0.51 0.18
C ALA A 62 -3.97 0.70 0.49
N ILE A 63 -4.61 0.69 1.64
CA ILE A 63 -5.44 1.79 2.13
C ILE A 63 -4.90 2.23 3.47
N LEU A 64 -4.47 3.49 3.55
CA LEU A 64 -3.77 4.05 4.70
C LEU A 64 -4.59 5.13 5.39
N SER A 65 -4.50 5.17 6.71
CA SER A 65 -4.96 6.28 7.53
C SER A 65 -4.04 6.47 8.73
N GLN A 66 -4.01 7.69 9.28
CA GLN A 66 -3.47 7.87 10.62
C GLN A 66 -4.28 7.00 11.59
N SER A 67 -3.61 6.39 12.54
CA SER A 67 -4.28 5.60 13.57
C SER A 67 -4.82 6.50 14.68
N PRO A 68 -6.01 6.19 15.24
CA PRO A 68 -6.48 6.84 16.46
C PRO A 68 -5.74 6.35 17.71
N ASP A 69 -5.00 5.24 17.62
CA ASP A 69 -4.23 4.64 18.69
C ASP A 69 -2.88 5.37 18.82
N PRO A 70 -2.53 5.97 19.97
CA PRO A 70 -1.28 6.71 20.16
C PRO A 70 -0.01 5.84 20.03
N GLU A 71 -0.13 4.52 20.17
CA GLU A 71 0.98 3.58 19.99
C GLU A 71 1.21 3.17 18.53
N VAL A 72 0.33 3.59 17.60
CA VAL A 72 0.36 3.26 16.19
C VAL A 72 0.30 4.54 15.36
N ASP A 73 1.17 4.68 14.37
CA ASP A 73 1.15 5.85 13.49
C ASP A 73 0.16 5.65 12.33
N ILE A 74 0.18 4.48 11.71
CA ILE A 74 -0.58 4.19 10.48
C ILE A 74 -1.38 2.90 10.61
N ASP A 75 -2.67 2.99 10.33
CA ASP A 75 -3.51 1.84 10.03
C ASP A 75 -3.39 1.49 8.54
N TYR A 76 -3.00 0.25 8.26
CA TYR A 76 -2.85 -0.32 6.93
C TYR A 76 -3.91 -1.40 6.69
N LEU A 77 -4.87 -1.13 5.81
CA LEU A 77 -5.82 -2.12 5.31
C LEU A 77 -5.36 -2.59 3.93
N PHE A 78 -5.11 -3.87 3.80
CA PHE A 78 -4.79 -4.52 2.53
C PHE A 78 -6.06 -5.03 1.85
N ALA A 79 -6.11 -4.92 0.51
CA ALA A 79 -7.14 -5.54 -0.31
C ALA A 79 -6.51 -6.25 -1.50
N GLN A 80 -6.87 -7.52 -1.71
CA GLN A 80 -6.55 -8.26 -2.92
C GLN A 80 -7.74 -8.20 -3.86
N VAL A 81 -7.56 -7.55 -5.00
CA VAL A 81 -8.58 -7.51 -6.04
C VAL A 81 -8.34 -8.67 -7.00
N SER A 82 -9.37 -9.49 -7.26
CA SER A 82 -9.28 -10.57 -8.25
C SER A 82 -9.08 -9.98 -9.65
N VAL A 83 -8.29 -10.65 -10.47
CA VAL A 83 -8.14 -10.26 -11.89
C VAL A 83 -9.44 -10.43 -12.65
N LEU A 84 -10.15 -11.56 -12.44
CA LEU A 84 -11.28 -12.00 -13.27
C LEU A 84 -12.66 -11.95 -12.61
N ASP A 85 -12.72 -12.13 -11.26
CA ASP A 85 -13.97 -12.50 -10.60
C ASP A 85 -14.80 -11.31 -10.09
N SER A 86 -14.37 -10.08 -10.34
CA SER A 86 -15.00 -8.86 -9.78
C SER A 86 -15.21 -8.97 -8.26
N LEU A 87 -14.19 -9.45 -7.56
CA LEU A 87 -14.17 -9.74 -6.14
C LEU A 87 -12.98 -9.06 -5.45
N VAL A 88 -13.20 -8.62 -4.22
CA VAL A 88 -12.14 -8.11 -3.34
C VAL A 88 -12.04 -8.96 -2.09
N ASP A 89 -10.85 -9.49 -1.79
CA ASP A 89 -10.55 -10.21 -0.56
C ASP A 89 -9.81 -9.29 0.42
N TYR A 90 -10.37 -9.15 1.62
CA TYR A 90 -9.82 -8.36 2.72
C TYR A 90 -9.30 -9.22 3.87
N LYS A 91 -9.32 -10.54 3.75
CA LYS A 91 -8.85 -11.44 4.81
C LYS A 91 -7.33 -11.47 4.94
N PRO A 92 -6.55 -11.57 3.83
CA PRO A 92 -5.10 -11.65 3.92
C PRO A 92 -4.48 -10.30 4.29
N THR A 93 -3.23 -10.33 4.70
CA THR A 93 -2.33 -9.17 4.64
C THR A 93 -1.24 -9.45 3.60
N CYS A 94 -0.47 -8.41 3.24
CA CYS A 94 0.59 -8.55 2.24
C CYS A 94 1.88 -7.89 2.70
N GLY A 95 2.88 -8.71 3.03
CA GLY A 95 4.21 -8.24 3.43
C GLY A 95 4.91 -7.44 2.32
N ASN A 96 4.73 -7.83 1.06
CA ASN A 96 5.30 -7.07 -0.07
C ASN A 96 4.74 -5.64 -0.15
N MET A 97 3.43 -5.47 -0.12
CA MET A 97 2.83 -4.13 -0.12
C MET A 97 3.18 -3.36 1.16
N LEU A 98 3.32 -4.04 2.29
CA LEU A 98 3.68 -3.45 3.57
C LEU A 98 5.04 -2.71 3.52
N THR A 99 6.01 -3.18 2.72
CA THR A 99 7.30 -2.50 2.57
C THR A 99 7.17 -1.06 2.07
N ALA A 100 6.14 -0.77 1.29
CA ALA A 100 5.88 0.57 0.77
C ALA A 100 4.93 1.40 1.64
N VAL A 101 4.37 0.85 2.73
CA VAL A 101 3.44 1.57 3.62
C VAL A 101 4.13 2.75 4.32
N GLY A 102 5.33 2.55 4.85
CA GLY A 102 6.10 3.63 5.47
C GLY A 102 6.42 4.77 4.50
N PRO A 103 7.06 4.50 3.36
CA PRO A 103 7.28 5.48 2.31
C PRO A 103 5.99 6.19 1.87
N ALA A 104 4.92 5.43 1.59
CA ALA A 104 3.65 6.01 1.16
C ALA A 104 3.01 6.93 2.21
N ALA A 105 3.11 6.58 3.50
CA ALA A 105 2.58 7.40 4.58
C ALA A 105 3.27 8.77 4.66
N ILE A 106 4.58 8.81 4.44
CA ILE A 106 5.37 10.04 4.39
C ILE A 106 4.99 10.86 3.15
N GLU A 107 5.00 10.25 1.96
CA GLU A 107 4.66 10.91 0.69
C GLU A 107 3.23 11.46 0.66
N MET A 108 2.29 10.80 1.33
CA MET A 108 0.91 11.25 1.46
C MET A 108 0.72 12.32 2.54
N GLY A 109 1.76 12.69 3.28
CA GLY A 109 1.68 13.65 4.38
C GLY A 109 0.88 13.15 5.58
N LEU A 110 0.77 11.82 5.76
CA LEU A 110 0.10 11.23 6.92
C LEU A 110 0.98 11.31 8.18
N MET A 111 2.29 11.43 8.01
CA MET A 111 3.24 11.66 9.08
C MET A 111 4.49 12.37 8.55
N PRO A 112 5.23 13.09 9.39
CA PRO A 112 6.50 13.69 9.00
C PRO A 112 7.60 12.64 8.89
N ALA A 113 8.61 12.93 8.07
CA ALA A 113 9.86 12.17 8.04
C ALA A 113 10.88 12.76 9.03
N ASN A 114 11.69 11.89 9.63
CA ASN A 114 12.88 12.28 10.37
C ASN A 114 14.04 12.60 9.42
N GLU A 115 15.16 13.07 9.97
CA GLU A 115 16.28 13.55 9.15
C GLU A 115 17.00 12.43 8.39
N THR A 116 17.21 11.25 8.99
CA THR A 116 18.01 10.15 8.41
C THR A 116 17.29 8.80 8.34
N LEU A 117 16.48 8.50 9.35
CA LEU A 117 15.74 7.25 9.47
C LEU A 117 14.40 7.51 10.14
N THR A 118 13.32 7.14 9.48
CA THR A 118 11.97 7.26 10.02
C THR A 118 11.43 5.89 10.36
N THR A 119 11.08 5.67 11.62
CA THR A 119 10.36 4.47 12.05
C THR A 119 8.87 4.75 12.04
N VAL A 120 8.12 3.95 11.32
CA VAL A 120 6.66 4.03 11.20
C VAL A 120 6.06 2.84 11.93
N ARG A 121 5.25 3.09 12.95
CA ARG A 121 4.50 2.06 13.68
C ARG A 121 3.21 1.77 12.92
N VAL A 122 3.15 0.61 12.28
CA VAL A 122 2.04 0.20 11.41
C VAL A 122 1.22 -0.88 12.09
N ARG A 123 -0.10 -0.74 12.05
CA ARG A 123 -1.04 -1.84 12.35
C ARG A 123 -1.65 -2.37 11.06
N ALA A 124 -1.43 -3.65 10.78
CA ALA A 124 -2.13 -4.36 9.71
C ALA A 124 -3.55 -4.66 10.15
N VAL A 125 -4.52 -3.87 9.70
CA VAL A 125 -5.92 -3.95 10.13
C VAL A 125 -6.56 -5.30 9.85
N ASN A 126 -6.13 -5.97 8.78
CA ASN A 126 -6.65 -7.30 8.39
C ASN A 126 -6.38 -8.37 9.45
N THR A 127 -5.24 -8.29 10.14
CA THR A 127 -4.76 -9.35 11.06
C THR A 127 -4.58 -8.87 12.49
N GLY A 128 -4.58 -7.55 12.71
CA GLY A 128 -4.26 -6.95 14.01
C GLY A 128 -2.77 -6.93 14.33
N ALA A 129 -1.90 -7.38 13.43
CA ALA A 129 -0.46 -7.40 13.67
C ALA A 129 0.12 -5.98 13.72
N ASN A 130 1.07 -5.74 14.63
CA ASN A 130 1.84 -4.51 14.73
C ASN A 130 3.24 -4.71 14.14
N ILE A 131 3.68 -3.75 13.34
CA ILE A 131 4.93 -3.82 12.62
C ILE A 131 5.67 -2.48 12.74
N LEU A 132 6.96 -2.52 13.00
CA LEU A 132 7.84 -1.36 12.85
C LEU A 132 8.44 -1.39 11.45
N VAL A 133 8.20 -0.34 10.68
CA VAL A 133 8.73 -0.16 9.32
C VAL A 133 9.77 0.96 9.36
N LYS A 134 11.04 0.64 9.08
CA LYS A 134 12.12 1.63 9.07
C LYS A 134 12.41 2.06 7.63
N VAL A 135 12.30 3.36 7.39
CA VAL A 135 12.42 4.01 6.08
C VAL A 135 13.62 4.95 6.12
N HIS A 136 14.53 4.80 5.17
CA HIS A 136 15.61 5.78 4.99
C HIS A 136 15.05 7.09 4.47
N THR A 137 15.42 8.17 5.13
CA THR A 137 14.95 9.53 4.84
C THR A 137 16.13 10.51 4.83
N HIS A 138 15.98 11.61 4.11
CA HIS A 138 16.94 12.72 4.12
C HIS A 138 16.22 14.04 3.90
N ASN A 139 16.48 15.01 4.74
CA ASN A 139 15.84 16.33 4.68
C ASN A 139 14.31 16.27 4.57
N GLY A 140 13.68 15.39 5.34
CA GLY A 140 12.23 15.22 5.34
C GLY A 140 11.64 14.47 4.15
N GLN A 141 12.48 13.86 3.31
CA GLN A 141 12.06 13.12 2.10
C GLN A 141 12.48 11.65 2.18
N VAL A 142 11.70 10.77 1.54
CA VAL A 142 12.02 9.36 1.41
C VAL A 142 13.19 9.18 0.44
N ILE A 143 14.16 8.33 0.82
CA ILE A 143 15.24 7.89 -0.06
C ILE A 143 14.80 6.58 -0.73
N TYR A 144 14.77 6.58 -2.06
CA TYR A 144 14.44 5.38 -2.86
C TYR A 144 15.67 4.70 -3.45
N ASP A 145 16.75 5.44 -3.65
CA ASP A 145 18.01 4.91 -4.18
C ASP A 145 18.76 4.10 -3.14
N GLY A 146 19.30 2.94 -3.54
CA GLY A 146 20.06 2.08 -2.68
C GLY A 146 20.54 0.81 -3.39
N ASN A 147 21.17 -0.08 -2.64
CA ASN A 147 21.80 -1.29 -3.16
C ASN A 147 21.08 -2.59 -2.79
N ALA A 148 19.94 -2.49 -2.10
CA ALA A 148 19.14 -3.66 -1.76
C ALA A 148 18.53 -4.30 -3.02
N ARG A 149 18.63 -5.62 -3.12
CA ARG A 149 18.08 -6.41 -4.23
C ARG A 149 17.16 -7.47 -3.68
N ILE A 150 16.09 -7.76 -4.41
CA ILE A 150 15.20 -8.88 -4.12
C ILE A 150 14.97 -9.69 -5.39
N ASP A 151 14.82 -11.00 -5.24
CA ASP A 151 14.59 -11.91 -6.35
C ASP A 151 13.30 -11.56 -7.08
N GLY A 152 13.33 -11.64 -8.42
CA GLY A 152 12.19 -11.36 -9.28
C GLY A 152 11.94 -9.85 -9.55
N VAL A 153 12.77 -8.95 -8.99
CA VAL A 153 12.68 -7.50 -9.26
C VAL A 153 13.98 -7.00 -9.88
N PRO A 154 13.92 -6.34 -11.04
CA PRO A 154 15.12 -5.77 -11.67
C PRO A 154 15.67 -4.58 -10.88
N GLY A 155 17.01 -4.43 -10.92
CA GLY A 155 17.69 -3.29 -10.29
C GLY A 155 17.86 -3.42 -8.77
N SER A 156 18.02 -2.27 -8.12
CA SER A 156 18.17 -2.14 -6.68
C SER A 156 17.43 -0.91 -6.17
N ALA A 157 17.19 -0.84 -4.86
CA ALA A 157 16.51 0.27 -4.19
C ALA A 157 17.02 0.42 -2.76
N ALA A 158 16.59 1.46 -2.07
CA ALA A 158 16.83 1.61 -0.65
C ALA A 158 16.17 0.43 0.13
N PRO A 159 16.86 -0.13 1.13
CA PRO A 159 16.27 -1.18 1.97
C PRO A 159 15.15 -0.60 2.84
N VAL A 160 14.14 -1.42 3.09
CA VAL A 160 13.11 -1.17 4.10
C VAL A 160 13.13 -2.35 5.08
N GLU A 161 13.45 -2.06 6.32
CA GLU A 161 13.45 -3.06 7.39
C GLU A 161 12.06 -3.13 8.04
N MET A 162 11.53 -4.34 8.21
CA MET A 162 10.28 -4.59 8.89
C MET A 162 10.48 -5.52 10.08
N GLN A 163 10.02 -5.10 11.25
CA GLN A 163 10.03 -5.90 12.47
C GLN A 163 8.60 -6.18 12.89
N PHE A 164 8.18 -7.43 12.84
CA PHE A 164 6.88 -7.89 13.33
C PHE A 164 6.96 -8.10 14.85
N LEU A 165 5.99 -7.54 15.57
CA LEU A 165 5.91 -7.54 17.03
C LEU A 165 4.99 -8.63 17.56
#